data_77d52c13f60c29a76550110c4482f055
#
_entry.id   77d52c13f60c29a76550110c4482f055
#
_cell.length_a   1.000
_cell.length_b   1.000
_cell.length_c   1.000
_cell.angle_alpha   90.00
_cell.angle_beta   90.00
_cell.angle_gamma   90.00
#
_symmetry.space_group_name_H-M   'P 1'
#
loop_
_entity.id
_entity.type
_entity.pdbx_description
1 polymer ?
#
loop_
_entity_poly.entity_id
_entity_poly.type
_entity_poly.pdbx_seq_one_letter_code
_entity_poly.pdbx_strand_id
1 'polypeptide(L)'
;MRTHITRGIAAVGVAALALTAITACSSTGEDAGNGEVYGTLQILVSSSSGSDAAFAKVNEAFMKKYPDVKVEFSAVPNENFNSTRSSRLTAGNVDVTLAQPRDVPAFAEGVSASDDNVAADAGLFVDLTDQPFMKNFTPTVLEATAYNGKQYTVPTGLSYYSGVYYNKKIFDDLGLEIPTTWSEFESVAAALQKDGVTPLGIGGKDSWPAGLAMLAAVQGLYPTAEDKNALATGLWDNSLSLTDGTQLQVLERVKSLYDMAQKNFAGVGYDAIPSGFANGDFAMTIDGTWNQTTIDAAVGDAFEYGYFPLPASDDAADNATLAGKVELRLAAASNAPNKAAALAYLDFFSSPDTYADFVATTGFAPAQPNITASDFLTGIADYTATFSPAWDTIWVSNQDAGPAAVFPFNYPAIAPLGTMTVPQAAQEAQSAWSAAF
;
A
#
# COMPACT_ATOMS: atom_id res chain seq x y z
N MET A 1 -11.04 -45.37 60.69
CA MET A 1 -11.93 -46.51 60.56
C MET A 1 -11.93 -46.87 59.07
N ARG A 2 -11.13 -47.84 58.61
CA ARG A 2 -11.38 -49.31 58.53
C ARG A 2 -12.82 -49.54 58.02
N THR A 3 -13.13 -50.15 56.91
CA THR A 3 -12.85 -51.56 56.49
C THR A 3 -13.27 -51.75 55.01
N HIS A 4 -12.43 -52.41 54.23
CA HIS A 4 -12.51 -53.78 53.61
C HIS A 4 -13.58 -53.99 52.51
N ILE A 5 -13.14 -54.24 51.24
CA ILE A 5 -12.82 -55.49 50.54
C ILE A 5 -14.11 -56.33 50.28
N THR A 6 -14.37 -56.60 48.99
CA THR A 6 -14.45 -58.02 48.51
C THR A 6 -14.40 -58.10 46.95
N ARG A 7 -13.64 -59.12 46.51
CA ARG A 7 -13.38 -59.57 45.15
C ARG A 7 -14.57 -60.40 44.64
N GLY A 8 -14.80 -60.35 43.35
CA GLY A 8 -15.62 -61.34 42.66
C GLY A 8 -15.10 -61.57 41.23
N ILE A 9 -14.55 -62.76 40.99
CA ILE A 9 -14.05 -63.30 39.73
C ILE A 9 -15.16 -64.18 39.12
N ALA A 10 -15.40 -64.07 37.78
CA ALA A 10 -15.77 -65.12 36.81
C ALA A 10 -16.49 -64.44 35.64
N ALA A 11 -16.41 -64.77 34.36
CA ALA A 11 -15.84 -65.83 33.57
C ALA A 11 -16.05 -65.43 32.10
N VAL A 12 -15.05 -65.62 31.31
CA VAL A 12 -14.98 -66.05 29.88
C VAL A 12 -16.25 -65.96 29.05
N GLY A 13 -16.21 -65.14 27.98
CA GLY A 13 -17.07 -65.21 26.80
C GLY A 13 -16.28 -64.70 25.56
N VAL A 14 -15.78 -65.64 24.77
CA VAL A 14 -15.12 -65.37 23.46
C VAL A 14 -16.20 -64.96 22.46
N ALA A 15 -16.16 -63.73 21.99
CA ALA A 15 -16.85 -63.31 20.77
C ALA A 15 -15.84 -62.64 19.85
N ALA A 16 -15.57 -63.30 18.71
CA ALA A 16 -14.77 -62.79 17.64
C ALA A 16 -15.49 -61.59 17.00
N LEU A 17 -14.90 -60.39 17.14
CA LEU A 17 -15.28 -59.17 16.40
C LEU A 17 -14.16 -58.82 15.42
N ALA A 18 -14.55 -58.77 14.16
CA ALA A 18 -13.71 -58.36 13.04
C ALA A 18 -13.11 -57.00 13.29
N LEU A 19 -11.76 -56.90 13.33
CA LEU A 19 -11.01 -55.64 13.24
C LEU A 19 -11.15 -55.10 11.82
N THR A 20 -12.05 -54.12 11.63
CA THR A 20 -11.89 -53.17 10.53
C THR A 20 -10.77 -52.24 10.93
N ALA A 21 -9.59 -52.45 10.33
CA ALA A 21 -8.49 -51.53 10.41
C ALA A 21 -8.88 -50.21 9.75
N ILE A 22 -9.19 -49.20 10.56
CA ILE A 22 -9.17 -47.80 10.10
C ILE A 22 -7.69 -47.44 9.99
N THR A 23 -7.13 -47.56 8.79
CA THR A 23 -5.86 -46.94 8.44
C THR A 23 -6.08 -45.45 8.43
N ALA A 24 -5.78 -44.79 9.56
CA ALA A 24 -5.48 -43.38 9.57
C ALA A 24 -4.21 -43.18 8.77
N CYS A 25 -4.33 -42.81 7.50
CA CYS A 25 -3.21 -42.32 6.73
C CYS A 25 -2.78 -40.97 7.35
N SER A 26 -1.75 -41.02 8.19
CA SER A 26 -0.91 -39.86 8.43
C SER A 26 -0.09 -39.66 7.15
N SER A 27 -0.57 -38.81 6.24
CA SER A 27 0.23 -38.34 5.12
C SER A 27 1.23 -37.32 5.66
N THR A 28 2.41 -37.81 6.03
CA THR A 28 3.62 -36.98 6.06
C THR A 28 3.96 -36.65 4.61
N GLY A 29 3.86 -35.38 4.29
CA GLY A 29 4.26 -34.58 3.15
C GLY A 29 5.10 -35.22 2.04
N GLU A 30 4.77 -34.83 0.94
CA GLU A 30 5.25 -34.75 -0.41
C GLU A 30 4.12 -35.13 -1.37
N ASP A 31 3.04 -34.36 -1.35
CA ASP A 31 2.11 -34.33 -2.46
C ASP A 31 2.57 -33.26 -3.46
N ALA A 32 3.39 -33.72 -4.41
CA ALA A 32 3.30 -33.26 -5.77
C ALA A 32 1.92 -33.73 -6.28
N GLY A 33 0.87 -33.10 -5.77
CA GLY A 33 -0.52 -33.42 -6.15
C GLY A 33 -0.70 -33.14 -7.63
N ASN A 34 -1.42 -34.01 -8.23
CA ASN A 34 -1.85 -34.12 -9.62
C ASN A 34 -2.60 -32.88 -10.11
N GLY A 35 -2.06 -31.68 -10.01
CA GLY A 35 -2.51 -30.45 -10.71
C GLY A 35 -4.01 -30.08 -10.66
N GLU A 36 -4.85 -30.79 -9.95
CA GLU A 36 -6.29 -30.50 -9.83
C GLU A 36 -6.51 -29.32 -8.89
N VAL A 37 -7.10 -28.26 -9.44
CA VAL A 37 -7.41 -27.01 -8.74
C VAL A 37 -8.85 -27.09 -8.26
N TYR A 38 -9.07 -27.31 -6.96
CA TYR A 38 -10.39 -27.47 -6.34
C TYR A 38 -10.38 -27.01 -4.87
N GLY A 39 -11.58 -26.97 -4.26
CA GLY A 39 -11.74 -26.69 -2.83
C GLY A 39 -11.89 -25.20 -2.51
N THR A 40 -11.65 -24.81 -1.27
CA THR A 40 -11.81 -23.41 -0.83
C THR A 40 -10.47 -22.69 -0.93
N LEU A 41 -10.44 -21.53 -1.60
CA LEU A 41 -9.32 -20.61 -1.68
C LEU A 41 -9.60 -19.39 -0.80
N GLN A 42 -8.81 -19.21 0.23
CA GLN A 42 -8.94 -18.09 1.16
C GLN A 42 -8.00 -16.94 0.77
N ILE A 43 -8.58 -15.80 0.41
CA ILE A 43 -7.85 -14.60 0.00
C ILE A 43 -8.05 -13.49 1.04
N LEU A 44 -6.97 -12.87 1.48
CA LEU A 44 -6.98 -11.74 2.42
C LEU A 44 -6.22 -10.55 1.83
N VAL A 45 -6.89 -9.42 1.70
CA VAL A 45 -6.28 -8.15 1.23
C VAL A 45 -6.62 -7.00 2.17
N SER A 46 -5.83 -5.91 2.09
CA SER A 46 -6.24 -4.63 2.65
C SER A 46 -7.32 -4.01 1.77
N SER A 47 -8.33 -3.39 2.38
CA SER A 47 -9.48 -2.84 1.67
C SER A 47 -9.19 -1.47 1.07
N SER A 48 -9.55 -1.30 -0.20
CA SER A 48 -9.83 -0.01 -0.84
C SER A 48 -10.91 -0.23 -1.91
N SER A 49 -11.78 0.76 -2.13
CA SER A 49 -12.95 0.58 -3.00
C SER A 49 -12.59 0.13 -4.42
N GLY A 50 -11.54 0.69 -5.02
CA GLY A 50 -11.09 0.32 -6.37
C GLY A 50 -10.50 -1.09 -6.43
N SER A 51 -9.60 -1.44 -5.49
CA SER A 51 -8.98 -2.77 -5.48
C SER A 51 -9.96 -3.88 -5.10
N ASP A 52 -10.90 -3.61 -4.17
CA ASP A 52 -11.90 -4.59 -3.76
C ASP A 52 -12.80 -5.00 -4.95
N ALA A 53 -13.24 -4.02 -5.74
CA ALA A 53 -14.03 -4.25 -6.94
C ALA A 53 -13.23 -5.02 -8.02
N ALA A 54 -11.95 -4.71 -8.20
CA ALA A 54 -11.07 -5.40 -9.13
C ALA A 54 -10.83 -6.86 -8.71
N PHE A 55 -10.52 -7.11 -7.45
CA PHE A 55 -10.38 -8.47 -6.93
C PHE A 55 -11.69 -9.26 -7.02
N ALA A 56 -12.84 -8.64 -6.78
CA ALA A 56 -14.14 -9.33 -6.94
C ALA A 56 -14.33 -9.84 -8.38
N LYS A 57 -13.98 -9.04 -9.41
CA LYS A 57 -14.02 -9.47 -10.82
C LYS A 57 -13.05 -10.62 -11.10
N VAL A 58 -11.80 -10.53 -10.61
CA VAL A 58 -10.81 -11.61 -10.77
C VAL A 58 -11.30 -12.89 -10.12
N ASN A 59 -11.85 -12.81 -8.91
CA ASN A 59 -12.37 -13.96 -8.17
C ASN A 59 -13.52 -14.65 -8.91
N GLU A 60 -14.46 -13.86 -9.45
CA GLU A 60 -15.55 -14.39 -10.26
C GLU A 60 -15.05 -15.09 -11.53
N ALA A 61 -14.12 -14.44 -12.25
CA ALA A 61 -13.52 -15.01 -13.45
C ALA A 61 -12.70 -16.28 -13.15
N PHE A 62 -12.00 -16.31 -12.01
CA PHE A 62 -11.25 -17.48 -11.55
C PHE A 62 -12.19 -18.67 -11.25
N MET A 63 -13.26 -18.44 -10.48
CA MET A 63 -14.26 -19.48 -10.19
C MET A 63 -14.97 -19.97 -11.46
N LYS A 64 -15.15 -19.12 -12.46
CA LYS A 64 -15.69 -19.54 -13.76
C LYS A 64 -14.72 -20.47 -14.52
N LYS A 65 -13.41 -20.21 -14.44
CA LYS A 65 -12.38 -21.06 -15.05
C LYS A 65 -12.18 -22.37 -14.26
N TYR A 66 -12.29 -22.30 -12.94
CA TYR A 66 -12.11 -23.42 -12.01
C TYR A 66 -13.39 -23.63 -11.17
N PRO A 67 -14.41 -24.29 -11.72
CA PRO A 67 -15.75 -24.37 -11.10
C PRO A 67 -15.76 -25.17 -9.78
N ASP A 68 -14.75 -26.00 -9.53
CA ASP A 68 -14.58 -26.75 -8.30
C ASP A 68 -13.88 -25.97 -7.19
N VAL A 69 -13.53 -24.69 -7.44
CA VAL A 69 -12.97 -23.78 -6.45
C VAL A 69 -14.03 -22.81 -5.95
N LYS A 70 -14.12 -22.68 -4.62
CA LYS A 70 -14.86 -21.60 -3.96
C LYS A 70 -13.87 -20.57 -3.42
N VAL A 71 -13.93 -19.33 -3.90
CA VAL A 71 -13.13 -18.23 -3.33
C VAL A 71 -13.83 -17.63 -2.12
N GLU A 72 -13.14 -17.57 -0.99
CA GLU A 72 -13.52 -16.84 0.22
C GLU A 72 -12.64 -15.60 0.33
N PHE A 73 -13.19 -14.46 -0.11
CA PHE A 73 -12.49 -13.18 -0.16
C PHE A 73 -12.74 -12.36 1.09
N SER A 74 -11.67 -11.85 1.71
CA SER A 74 -11.71 -10.99 2.88
C SER A 74 -10.90 -9.72 2.57
N ALA A 75 -11.58 -8.58 2.48
CA ALA A 75 -10.97 -7.26 2.45
C ALA A 75 -11.13 -6.64 3.85
N VAL A 76 -10.04 -6.21 4.47
CA VAL A 76 -10.04 -5.63 5.81
C VAL A 76 -9.41 -4.24 5.81
N PRO A 77 -9.87 -3.30 6.67
CA PRO A 77 -9.28 -1.98 6.77
C PRO A 77 -7.75 -2.03 7.01
N ASN A 78 -7.03 -1.07 6.42
CA ASN A 78 -5.56 -1.02 6.46
C ASN A 78 -4.99 -1.11 7.88
N GLU A 79 -5.61 -0.44 8.84
CA GLU A 79 -5.19 -0.43 10.25
C GLU A 79 -5.27 -1.80 10.92
N ASN A 80 -6.11 -2.70 10.40
CA ASN A 80 -6.30 -4.04 10.93
C ASN A 80 -5.62 -5.13 10.07
N PHE A 81 -5.13 -4.77 8.88
CA PHE A 81 -4.64 -5.74 7.91
C PHE A 81 -3.45 -6.54 8.42
N ASN A 82 -2.39 -5.88 8.91
CA ASN A 82 -1.17 -6.56 9.35
C ASN A 82 -1.41 -7.54 10.49
N SER A 83 -2.20 -7.16 11.51
CA SER A 83 -2.52 -8.03 12.64
C SER A 83 -3.38 -9.22 12.21
N THR A 84 -4.37 -9.00 11.32
CA THR A 84 -5.21 -10.05 10.77
C THR A 84 -4.40 -11.03 9.92
N ARG A 85 -3.52 -10.51 9.06
CA ARG A 85 -2.64 -11.31 8.20
C ARG A 85 -1.69 -12.18 9.04
N SER A 86 -0.98 -11.60 9.98
CA SER A 86 -0.04 -12.33 10.85
C SER A 86 -0.75 -13.47 11.59
N SER A 87 -1.94 -13.22 12.13
CA SER A 87 -2.76 -14.21 12.80
C SER A 87 -3.17 -15.34 11.84
N ARG A 88 -3.67 -15.02 10.63
CA ARG A 88 -4.14 -16.00 9.66
C ARG A 88 -3.00 -16.81 9.04
N LEU A 89 -1.85 -16.18 8.74
CA LEU A 89 -0.64 -16.87 8.26
C LEU A 89 -0.15 -17.88 9.29
N THR A 90 -0.03 -17.48 10.56
CA THR A 90 0.42 -18.37 11.65
C THR A 90 -0.54 -19.55 11.84
N ALA A 91 -1.84 -19.31 11.72
CA ALA A 91 -2.86 -20.35 11.87
C ALA A 91 -3.04 -21.24 10.62
N GLY A 92 -2.40 -20.91 9.49
CA GLY A 92 -2.62 -21.60 8.22
C GLY A 92 -4.03 -21.41 7.66
N ASN A 93 -4.63 -20.23 7.86
CA ASN A 93 -6.01 -19.89 7.46
C ASN A 93 -6.05 -18.82 6.36
N VAL A 94 -5.05 -18.79 5.50
CA VAL A 94 -5.00 -17.93 4.31
C VAL A 94 -4.17 -18.64 3.24
N ASP A 95 -4.63 -18.57 2.00
CA ASP A 95 -3.94 -19.13 0.84
C ASP A 95 -3.21 -18.06 0.04
N VAL A 96 -3.88 -16.91 -0.20
CA VAL A 96 -3.32 -15.75 -0.90
C VAL A 96 -3.51 -14.50 -0.05
N THR A 97 -2.46 -13.69 0.08
CA THR A 97 -2.51 -12.45 0.83
C THR A 97 -1.58 -11.40 0.21
N LEU A 98 -1.67 -10.17 0.70
CA LEU A 98 -0.69 -9.13 0.36
C LEU A 98 0.54 -9.27 1.26
N ALA A 99 1.73 -9.09 0.67
CA ALA A 99 2.99 -8.99 1.38
C ALA A 99 3.97 -8.09 0.64
N GLN A 100 4.91 -7.48 1.36
CA GLN A 100 5.91 -6.58 0.80
C GLN A 100 7.29 -6.82 1.43
N PRO A 101 7.82 -8.06 1.41
CA PRO A 101 9.20 -8.26 1.82
C PRO A 101 10.12 -7.45 0.91
N ARG A 102 11.16 -6.86 1.49
CA ARG A 102 12.13 -6.04 0.77
C ARG A 102 13.49 -6.07 1.43
N ASP A 103 14.54 -5.90 0.65
CA ASP A 103 15.88 -5.78 1.19
C ASP A 103 15.99 -4.56 2.12
N VAL A 104 16.74 -4.74 3.20
CA VAL A 104 17.02 -3.66 4.15
C VAL A 104 18.17 -2.84 3.59
N PRO A 105 18.01 -1.52 3.37
CA PRO A 105 19.10 -0.68 2.91
C PRO A 105 20.28 -0.67 3.90
N ALA A 106 21.48 -0.48 3.38
CA ALA A 106 22.71 -0.50 4.19
C ALA A 106 22.70 0.51 5.35
N PHE A 107 22.01 1.65 5.19
CA PHE A 107 21.89 2.65 6.26
C PHE A 107 21.06 2.15 7.45
N ALA A 108 20.17 1.17 7.26
CA ALA A 108 19.30 0.59 8.29
C ALA A 108 19.74 -0.82 8.71
N GLU A 109 21.00 -1.19 8.44
CA GLU A 109 21.52 -2.50 8.82
C GLU A 109 21.46 -2.71 10.34
N GLY A 110 20.96 -3.87 10.75
CA GLY A 110 20.80 -4.19 12.19
C GLY A 110 19.46 -3.78 12.81
N VAL A 111 18.60 -3.07 12.07
CA VAL A 111 17.23 -2.79 12.55
C VAL A 111 16.38 -4.06 12.58
N SER A 112 15.36 -4.06 13.44
CA SER A 112 14.37 -5.15 13.48
C SER A 112 13.72 -5.34 12.11
N ALA A 113 13.72 -6.57 11.61
CA ALA A 113 13.11 -6.92 10.35
C ALA A 113 11.61 -6.60 10.35
N SER A 114 11.08 -6.17 9.20
CA SER A 114 9.63 -6.00 9.04
C SER A 114 8.90 -7.33 9.21
N ASP A 115 7.61 -7.29 9.56
CA ASP A 115 6.78 -8.51 9.67
C ASP A 115 6.80 -9.33 8.37
N ASP A 116 6.90 -8.66 7.21
CA ASP A 116 6.96 -9.32 5.92
C ASP A 116 8.30 -10.02 5.68
N ASN A 117 9.40 -9.39 6.09
CA ASN A 117 10.73 -9.99 6.03
C ASN A 117 10.81 -11.18 6.99
N VAL A 118 10.30 -11.03 8.23
CA VAL A 118 10.23 -12.12 9.22
C VAL A 118 9.42 -13.29 8.67
N ALA A 119 8.29 -13.03 8.03
CA ALA A 119 7.46 -14.07 7.43
C ALA A 119 8.15 -14.76 6.24
N ALA A 120 8.85 -14.00 5.38
CA ALA A 120 9.62 -14.54 4.27
C ALA A 120 10.79 -15.41 4.76
N ASP A 121 11.58 -14.93 5.75
CA ASP A 121 12.70 -15.66 6.34
C ASP A 121 12.25 -16.92 7.09
N ALA A 122 11.07 -16.87 7.71
CA ALA A 122 10.44 -18.04 8.33
C ALA A 122 9.87 -19.04 7.30
N GLY A 123 9.96 -18.73 5.98
CA GLY A 123 9.45 -19.58 4.92
C GLY A 123 7.92 -19.63 4.86
N LEU A 124 7.21 -18.61 5.35
CA LEU A 124 5.73 -18.54 5.32
C LEU A 124 5.17 -18.12 3.96
N PHE A 125 6.00 -17.64 3.03
CA PHE A 125 5.63 -17.35 1.66
C PHE A 125 6.28 -18.34 0.69
N VAL A 126 5.57 -18.68 -0.37
CA VAL A 126 6.10 -19.51 -1.46
C VAL A 126 7.12 -18.70 -2.25
N ASP A 127 8.29 -19.32 -2.53
CA ASP A 127 9.25 -18.78 -3.47
C ASP A 127 8.68 -18.90 -4.89
N LEU A 128 8.42 -17.74 -5.53
CA LEU A 128 7.83 -17.64 -6.86
C LEU A 128 8.86 -17.41 -7.97
N THR A 129 10.16 -17.37 -7.63
CA THR A 129 11.24 -16.97 -8.55
C THR A 129 11.20 -17.74 -9.87
N ASP A 130 10.98 -19.04 -9.81
CA ASP A 130 10.97 -19.92 -10.99
C ASP A 130 9.58 -20.12 -11.59
N GLN A 131 8.55 -19.44 -11.07
CA GLN A 131 7.20 -19.59 -11.62
C GLN A 131 7.10 -18.97 -13.03
N PRO A 132 6.56 -19.71 -14.01
CA PRO A 132 6.50 -19.23 -15.40
C PRO A 132 5.81 -17.87 -15.57
N PHE A 133 4.78 -17.59 -14.78
CA PHE A 133 4.01 -16.35 -14.83
C PHE A 133 4.80 -15.10 -14.40
N MET A 134 5.89 -15.26 -13.64
CA MET A 134 6.74 -14.11 -13.28
C MET A 134 7.41 -13.46 -14.50
N LYS A 135 7.58 -14.19 -15.60
CA LYS A 135 8.13 -13.66 -16.87
C LYS A 135 7.22 -12.65 -17.56
N ASN A 136 5.96 -12.54 -17.14
CA ASN A 136 5.04 -11.55 -17.66
C ASN A 136 5.34 -10.13 -17.17
N PHE A 137 6.12 -9.97 -16.11
CA PHE A 137 6.46 -8.68 -15.51
C PHE A 137 7.82 -8.16 -16.01
N THR A 138 7.99 -6.82 -15.99
CA THR A 138 9.25 -6.21 -16.42
C THR A 138 10.37 -6.54 -15.44
N PRO A 139 11.63 -6.73 -15.92
CA PRO A 139 12.77 -6.99 -15.04
C PRO A 139 12.95 -5.92 -13.95
N THR A 140 12.75 -4.64 -14.29
CA THR A 140 12.87 -3.53 -13.33
C THR A 140 11.88 -3.64 -12.17
N VAL A 141 10.64 -4.05 -12.45
CA VAL A 141 9.63 -4.26 -11.39
C VAL A 141 9.98 -5.47 -10.54
N LEU A 142 10.45 -6.55 -11.16
CA LEU A 142 10.87 -7.75 -10.43
C LEU A 142 12.09 -7.46 -9.53
N GLU A 143 13.06 -6.69 -10.03
CA GLU A 143 14.22 -6.26 -9.22
C GLU A 143 13.78 -5.40 -8.02
N ALA A 144 12.86 -4.46 -8.23
CA ALA A 144 12.33 -3.60 -7.17
C ALA A 144 11.49 -4.35 -6.12
N THR A 145 11.02 -5.57 -6.41
CA THR A 145 10.18 -6.38 -5.51
C THR A 145 10.87 -7.62 -4.97
N ALA A 146 12.13 -7.85 -5.35
CA ALA A 146 12.92 -8.95 -4.85
C ALA A 146 13.25 -8.77 -3.35
N TYR A 147 13.38 -9.89 -2.65
CA TYR A 147 13.91 -9.96 -1.29
C TYR A 147 14.95 -11.08 -1.22
N ASN A 148 16.18 -10.75 -0.83
CA ASN A 148 17.32 -11.69 -0.83
C ASN A 148 17.49 -12.41 -2.18
N GLY A 149 17.30 -11.68 -3.30
CA GLY A 149 17.40 -12.21 -4.66
C GLY A 149 16.26 -13.14 -5.09
N LYS A 150 15.17 -13.26 -4.33
CA LYS A 150 14.01 -14.10 -4.60
C LYS A 150 12.75 -13.30 -4.81
N GLN A 151 11.80 -13.88 -5.53
CA GLN A 151 10.45 -13.35 -5.69
C GLN A 151 9.48 -14.09 -4.79
N TYR A 152 8.83 -13.38 -3.88
CA TYR A 152 7.79 -13.92 -3.01
C TYR A 152 6.40 -13.42 -3.36
N THR A 153 6.33 -12.45 -4.28
CA THR A 153 5.09 -11.74 -4.59
C THR A 153 4.90 -11.48 -6.07
N VAL A 154 3.64 -11.41 -6.48
CA VAL A 154 3.20 -10.97 -7.81
C VAL A 154 2.83 -9.50 -7.74
N PRO A 155 3.46 -8.61 -8.53
CA PRO A 155 3.10 -7.20 -8.60
C PRO A 155 1.70 -6.99 -9.19
N THR A 156 0.85 -6.18 -8.55
CA THR A 156 -0.48 -5.89 -9.10
C THR A 156 -0.50 -4.68 -10.02
N GLY A 157 0.52 -3.83 -9.96
CA GLY A 157 0.68 -2.63 -10.78
C GLY A 157 1.56 -1.62 -10.10
N LEU A 158 1.64 -0.44 -10.70
CA LEU A 158 2.32 0.72 -10.16
C LEU A 158 1.31 1.81 -9.86
N SER A 159 1.57 2.61 -8.84
CA SER A 159 0.85 3.86 -8.64
C SER A 159 1.82 5.01 -8.48
N TYR A 160 1.34 6.18 -8.80
CA TYR A 160 2.05 7.43 -8.64
C TYR A 160 1.27 8.32 -7.68
N TYR A 161 1.96 8.98 -6.78
CA TYR A 161 1.37 9.89 -5.80
C TYR A 161 2.37 11.03 -5.53
N SER A 162 2.11 11.95 -4.66
CA SER A 162 2.70 13.28 -4.59
C SER A 162 2.10 14.27 -5.60
N GLY A 163 0.95 13.95 -6.19
CA GLY A 163 0.25 14.83 -7.11
C GLY A 163 -1.10 15.31 -6.58
N VAL A 164 -1.71 16.14 -7.39
CA VAL A 164 -2.97 16.84 -7.07
C VAL A 164 -3.95 16.66 -8.20
N TYR A 165 -5.12 16.12 -7.91
CA TYR A 165 -6.29 16.26 -8.80
C TYR A 165 -6.82 17.67 -8.71
N TYR A 166 -7.17 18.29 -9.85
CA TYR A 166 -7.72 19.63 -9.90
C TYR A 166 -8.92 19.76 -10.85
N ASN A 167 -9.85 20.60 -10.49
CA ASN A 167 -11.02 20.90 -11.29
C ASN A 167 -10.64 21.92 -12.38
N LYS A 168 -10.56 21.47 -13.65
CA LYS A 168 -10.17 22.32 -14.79
C LYS A 168 -11.13 23.51 -14.96
N LYS A 169 -12.44 23.28 -14.75
CA LYS A 169 -13.42 24.37 -14.89
C LYS A 169 -13.17 25.52 -13.91
N ILE A 170 -12.81 25.22 -12.64
CA ILE A 170 -12.50 26.26 -11.66
C ILE A 170 -11.22 27.01 -12.07
N PHE A 171 -10.21 26.29 -12.54
CA PHE A 171 -8.96 26.90 -13.01
C PHE A 171 -9.20 27.79 -14.21
N ASP A 172 -9.95 27.33 -15.21
CA ASP A 172 -10.28 28.08 -16.42
C ASP A 172 -11.12 29.35 -16.09
N ASP A 173 -12.14 29.20 -15.24
CA ASP A 173 -13.02 30.30 -14.83
C ASP A 173 -12.24 31.44 -14.11
N LEU A 174 -11.18 31.10 -13.39
CA LEU A 174 -10.31 32.04 -12.68
C LEU A 174 -9.03 32.42 -13.42
N GLY A 175 -8.79 31.83 -14.62
CA GLY A 175 -7.59 32.07 -15.40
C GLY A 175 -6.31 31.59 -14.70
N LEU A 176 -6.39 30.46 -13.96
CA LEU A 176 -5.25 29.88 -13.24
C LEU A 176 -4.49 28.91 -14.14
N GLU A 177 -3.18 29.00 -14.11
CA GLU A 177 -2.27 28.05 -14.75
C GLU A 177 -1.88 26.94 -13.77
N ILE A 178 -1.44 25.78 -14.29
CA ILE A 178 -0.90 24.70 -13.45
C ILE A 178 0.42 25.18 -12.83
N PRO A 179 0.54 25.23 -11.48
CA PRO A 179 1.74 25.71 -10.83
C PRO A 179 2.88 24.68 -10.97
N THR A 180 4.08 25.17 -11.26
CA THR A 180 5.31 24.37 -11.39
C THR A 180 6.28 24.60 -10.23
N THR A 181 6.05 25.65 -9.45
CA THR A 181 6.85 25.99 -8.26
C THR A 181 5.96 26.13 -7.03
N TRP A 182 6.56 26.04 -5.84
CA TRP A 182 5.84 26.23 -4.60
C TRP A 182 5.20 27.61 -4.51
N SER A 183 5.93 28.66 -4.84
CA SER A 183 5.41 30.05 -4.81
C SER A 183 4.23 30.25 -5.77
N GLU A 184 4.23 29.59 -6.93
CA GLU A 184 3.08 29.57 -7.84
C GLU A 184 1.89 28.83 -7.24
N PHE A 185 2.12 27.68 -6.56
CA PHE A 185 1.08 26.92 -5.89
C PHE A 185 0.42 27.74 -4.77
N GLU A 186 1.20 28.44 -3.95
CA GLU A 186 0.68 29.37 -2.94
C GLU A 186 -0.15 30.51 -3.58
N SER A 187 0.27 31.01 -4.73
CA SER A 187 -0.45 32.03 -5.48
C SER A 187 -1.80 31.52 -6.01
N VAL A 188 -1.83 30.30 -6.55
CA VAL A 188 -3.06 29.61 -6.97
C VAL A 188 -4.00 29.43 -5.79
N ALA A 189 -3.50 28.92 -4.66
CA ALA A 189 -4.31 28.73 -3.45
C ALA A 189 -4.87 30.06 -2.91
N ALA A 190 -4.09 31.13 -2.92
CA ALA A 190 -4.54 32.46 -2.52
C ALA A 190 -5.60 33.04 -3.46
N ALA A 191 -5.48 32.80 -4.77
CA ALA A 191 -6.49 33.22 -5.76
C ALA A 191 -7.82 32.49 -5.55
N LEU A 192 -7.77 31.16 -5.33
CA LEU A 192 -8.96 30.35 -5.00
C LEU A 192 -9.66 30.86 -3.73
N GLN A 193 -8.88 31.08 -2.64
CA GLN A 193 -9.42 31.59 -1.37
C GLN A 193 -10.06 32.98 -1.53
N LYS A 194 -9.47 33.86 -2.33
CA LYS A 194 -9.98 35.18 -2.61
C LYS A 194 -11.34 35.13 -3.32
N ASP A 195 -11.56 34.14 -4.16
CA ASP A 195 -12.83 33.90 -4.85
C ASP A 195 -13.84 33.09 -4.01
N GLY A 196 -13.46 32.73 -2.78
CA GLY A 196 -14.31 31.96 -1.85
C GLY A 196 -14.28 30.45 -2.07
N VAL A 197 -13.37 29.96 -2.89
CA VAL A 197 -13.17 28.52 -3.15
C VAL A 197 -12.16 27.96 -2.18
N THR A 198 -12.47 26.83 -1.56
CA THR A 198 -11.51 26.08 -0.74
C THR A 198 -10.44 25.46 -1.64
N PRO A 199 -9.13 25.71 -1.41
CA PRO A 199 -8.10 25.19 -2.30
C PRO A 199 -7.98 23.65 -2.29
N LEU A 200 -7.93 23.03 -1.10
CA LEU A 200 -7.61 21.61 -0.95
C LEU A 200 -8.69 20.82 -0.22
N GLY A 201 -8.91 19.58 -0.65
CA GLY A 201 -9.63 18.53 0.08
C GLY A 201 -8.64 17.51 0.65
N ILE A 202 -8.74 17.19 1.95
CA ILE A 202 -7.91 16.19 2.64
C ILE A 202 -8.79 15.33 3.55
N GLY A 203 -8.64 14.00 3.49
CA GLY A 203 -9.32 13.03 4.35
C GLY A 203 -8.51 12.74 5.61
N GLY A 204 -8.47 13.68 6.56
CA GLY A 204 -7.58 13.60 7.72
C GLY A 204 -7.99 12.61 8.82
N LYS A 205 -9.27 12.18 8.87
CA LYS A 205 -9.77 11.24 9.89
C LYS A 205 -9.01 9.91 9.87
N ASP A 206 -8.67 9.42 8.70
CA ASP A 206 -7.98 8.14 8.52
C ASP A 206 -6.45 8.28 8.66
N SER A 207 -5.97 9.48 9.00
CA SER A 207 -4.57 9.85 9.23
C SER A 207 -3.67 9.72 8.00
N TRP A 208 -3.58 8.57 7.35
CA TRP A 208 -2.68 8.34 6.21
C TRP A 208 -2.90 9.28 5.01
N PRO A 209 -4.13 9.70 4.64
CA PRO A 209 -4.31 10.62 3.51
C PRO A 209 -3.72 12.01 3.79
N ALA A 210 -3.71 12.43 5.06
CA ALA A 210 -3.00 13.65 5.45
C ALA A 210 -1.48 13.52 5.30
N GLY A 211 -0.94 12.30 5.39
CA GLY A 211 0.46 11.98 5.15
C GLY A 211 0.89 12.14 3.69
N LEU A 212 -0.05 12.14 2.72
CA LEU A 212 0.26 12.41 1.32
C LEU A 212 0.86 13.82 1.13
N ALA A 213 0.46 14.78 1.97
CA ALA A 213 1.08 16.11 2.01
C ALA A 213 2.59 16.05 2.34
N MET A 214 2.97 15.19 3.29
CA MET A 214 4.38 14.96 3.65
C MET A 214 5.13 14.26 2.51
N LEU A 215 4.54 13.23 1.91
CA LEU A 215 5.15 12.49 0.80
C LEU A 215 5.37 13.40 -0.43
N ALA A 216 4.41 14.28 -0.73
CA ALA A 216 4.55 15.27 -1.79
C ALA A 216 5.63 16.31 -1.47
N ALA A 217 5.68 16.80 -0.22
CA ALA A 217 6.72 17.72 0.21
C ALA A 217 8.12 17.09 0.10
N VAL A 218 8.29 15.84 0.52
CA VAL A 218 9.55 15.12 0.34
C VAL A 218 9.87 14.94 -1.14
N GLN A 219 8.90 14.62 -2.00
CA GLN A 219 9.16 14.46 -3.43
C GLN A 219 9.71 15.72 -4.09
N GLY A 220 9.13 16.89 -3.81
CA GLY A 220 9.59 18.14 -4.42
C GLY A 220 10.87 18.72 -3.79
N LEU A 221 11.16 18.42 -2.51
CA LEU A 221 12.37 18.88 -1.83
C LEU A 221 13.56 17.91 -1.95
N TYR A 222 13.29 16.65 -2.30
CA TYR A 222 14.27 15.58 -2.53
C TYR A 222 13.85 14.79 -3.78
N PRO A 223 13.97 15.36 -4.99
CA PRO A 223 13.27 14.87 -6.18
C PRO A 223 13.78 13.54 -6.71
N THR A 224 15.06 13.21 -6.48
CA THR A 224 15.67 11.99 -7.01
C THR A 224 15.73 10.86 -5.97
N ALA A 225 15.94 9.64 -6.44
CA ALA A 225 16.21 8.50 -5.55
C ALA A 225 17.51 8.70 -4.75
N GLU A 226 18.53 9.36 -5.34
CA GLU A 226 19.79 9.68 -4.69
C GLU A 226 19.58 10.65 -3.52
N ASP A 227 18.83 11.74 -3.73
CA ASP A 227 18.52 12.73 -2.70
C ASP A 227 17.77 12.09 -1.52
N LYS A 228 16.77 11.24 -1.80
CA LYS A 228 16.01 10.54 -0.76
C LYS A 228 16.87 9.52 0.00
N ASN A 229 17.77 8.81 -0.69
CA ASN A 229 18.70 7.90 -0.03
C ASN A 229 19.73 8.68 0.83
N ALA A 230 20.20 9.84 0.35
CA ALA A 230 21.07 10.71 1.13
C ALA A 230 20.35 11.26 2.37
N LEU A 231 19.08 11.68 2.23
CA LEU A 231 18.24 12.07 3.36
C LEU A 231 18.11 10.93 4.37
N ALA A 232 17.74 9.71 3.91
CA ALA A 232 17.57 8.55 4.76
C ALA A 232 18.87 8.21 5.51
N THR A 233 20.00 8.17 4.81
CA THR A 233 21.31 7.91 5.40
C THR A 233 21.67 8.96 6.44
N GLY A 234 21.50 10.24 6.11
CA GLY A 234 21.85 11.33 7.03
C GLY A 234 20.98 11.41 8.27
N LEU A 235 19.71 10.96 8.18
CA LEU A 235 18.86 10.81 9.37
C LEU A 235 19.30 9.62 10.22
N TRP A 236 19.68 8.51 9.60
CA TRP A 236 20.11 7.30 10.29
C TRP A 236 21.47 7.46 11.00
N ASP A 237 22.43 8.15 10.39
CA ASP A 237 23.76 8.41 10.99
C ASP A 237 23.79 9.69 11.85
N ASN A 238 22.64 10.36 12.03
CA ASN A 238 22.46 11.62 12.75
C ASN A 238 23.32 12.78 12.21
N SER A 239 23.74 12.75 10.95
CA SER A 239 24.38 13.88 10.27
C SER A 239 23.37 14.95 9.82
N LEU A 240 22.09 14.60 9.72
CA LEU A 240 20.97 15.50 9.47
C LEU A 240 20.04 15.55 10.67
N SER A 241 19.45 16.74 10.90
CA SER A 241 18.47 16.99 11.96
C SER A 241 17.08 17.26 11.37
N LEU A 242 16.04 16.74 12.02
CA LEU A 242 14.65 17.03 11.68
C LEU A 242 14.20 18.44 12.04
N THR A 243 15.00 19.16 12.82
CA THR A 243 14.64 20.47 13.41
C THR A 243 15.13 21.68 12.63
N ASP A 244 15.87 21.47 11.54
CA ASP A 244 16.44 22.58 10.74
C ASP A 244 16.53 22.22 9.25
N GLY A 245 16.97 23.20 8.46
CA GLY A 245 17.23 23.03 7.03
C GLY A 245 16.03 22.57 6.23
N THR A 246 16.29 21.81 5.16
CA THR A 246 15.27 21.27 4.27
C THR A 246 14.37 20.24 4.98
N GLN A 247 14.86 19.57 6.02
CA GLN A 247 14.08 18.62 6.81
C GLN A 247 12.93 19.32 7.55
N LEU A 248 13.19 20.47 8.17
CA LEU A 248 12.15 21.27 8.80
C LEU A 248 11.17 21.82 7.75
N GLN A 249 11.67 22.22 6.58
CA GLN A 249 10.88 22.73 5.47
C GLN A 249 9.83 21.73 4.99
N VAL A 250 10.08 20.42 5.05
CA VAL A 250 9.07 19.38 4.75
C VAL A 250 7.82 19.60 5.63
N LEU A 251 8.01 19.77 6.94
CA LEU A 251 6.88 19.97 7.87
C LEU A 251 6.24 21.36 7.71
N GLU A 252 6.99 22.38 7.29
CA GLU A 252 6.46 23.70 6.95
C GLU A 252 5.53 23.62 5.73
N ARG A 253 5.90 22.85 4.69
CA ARG A 253 5.05 22.57 3.53
C ARG A 253 3.77 21.84 3.95
N VAL A 254 3.89 20.81 4.78
CA VAL A 254 2.73 20.08 5.34
C VAL A 254 1.78 21.04 6.05
N LYS A 255 2.32 21.91 6.91
CA LYS A 255 1.50 22.91 7.63
C LYS A 255 0.77 23.84 6.68
N SER A 256 1.46 24.38 5.68
CA SER A 256 0.85 25.26 4.67
C SER A 256 -0.28 24.54 3.91
N LEU A 257 -0.08 23.27 3.51
CA LEU A 257 -1.11 22.47 2.85
C LEU A 257 -2.32 22.23 3.76
N TYR A 258 -2.10 21.97 5.06
CA TYR A 258 -3.19 21.83 6.02
C TYR A 258 -3.99 23.13 6.22
N ASP A 259 -3.32 24.29 6.14
CA ASP A 259 -3.98 25.60 6.24
C ASP A 259 -4.81 25.94 4.98
N MET A 260 -4.49 25.32 3.84
CA MET A 260 -5.25 25.44 2.59
C MET A 260 -6.43 24.45 2.51
N ALA A 261 -6.50 23.46 3.41
CA ALA A 261 -7.51 22.42 3.39
C ALA A 261 -8.88 22.91 3.89
N GLN A 262 -9.91 22.13 3.54
CA GLN A 262 -11.28 22.39 4.02
C GLN A 262 -11.33 22.39 5.56
N LYS A 263 -12.23 23.20 6.11
CA LYS A 263 -12.42 23.26 7.56
C LYS A 263 -12.77 21.88 8.11
N ASN A 264 -12.20 21.55 9.27
CA ASN A 264 -12.42 20.28 9.97
C ASN A 264 -11.98 19.03 9.19
N PHE A 265 -11.02 19.16 8.26
CA PHE A 265 -10.53 18.02 7.47
C PHE A 265 -10.06 16.85 8.34
N ALA A 266 -9.54 17.10 9.54
CA ALA A 266 -9.15 16.08 10.52
C ALA A 266 -10.30 15.12 10.93
N GLY A 267 -11.55 15.51 10.73
CA GLY A 267 -12.73 14.67 10.98
C GLY A 267 -13.36 14.08 9.73
N VAL A 268 -12.85 14.40 8.54
CA VAL A 268 -13.39 13.94 7.25
C VAL A 268 -12.70 12.63 6.85
N GLY A 269 -13.49 11.58 6.60
CA GLY A 269 -12.99 10.29 6.12
C GLY A 269 -12.54 10.37 4.66
N TYR A 270 -11.58 9.53 4.31
CA TYR A 270 -11.02 9.45 2.95
C TYR A 270 -12.08 9.20 1.88
N ASP A 271 -13.02 8.28 2.16
CA ASP A 271 -14.10 7.91 1.22
C ASP A 271 -15.05 9.07 0.86
N ALA A 272 -15.05 10.16 1.65
CA ALA A 272 -15.85 11.33 1.36
C ALA A 272 -15.19 12.32 0.37
N ILE A 273 -13.88 12.19 0.15
CA ILE A 273 -13.11 13.14 -0.67
C ILE A 273 -13.53 13.14 -2.14
N PRO A 274 -13.72 12.00 -2.83
CA PRO A 274 -14.16 12.00 -4.22
C PRO A 274 -15.49 12.72 -4.43
N SER A 275 -16.45 12.52 -3.52
CA SER A 275 -17.75 13.20 -3.57
C SER A 275 -17.64 14.70 -3.31
N GLY A 276 -16.81 15.12 -2.34
CA GLY A 276 -16.54 16.54 -2.08
C GLY A 276 -15.88 17.24 -3.27
N PHE A 277 -14.94 16.57 -3.92
CA PHE A 277 -14.31 17.07 -5.15
C PHE A 277 -15.34 17.24 -6.29
N ALA A 278 -16.15 16.21 -6.52
CA ALA A 278 -17.21 16.23 -7.53
C ALA A 278 -18.26 17.32 -7.28
N ASN A 279 -18.56 17.63 -6.02
CA ASN A 279 -19.49 18.72 -5.64
C ASN A 279 -18.86 20.12 -5.76
N GLY A 280 -17.52 20.21 -5.97
CA GLY A 280 -16.82 21.49 -5.98
C GLY A 280 -16.62 22.10 -4.57
N ASP A 281 -16.67 21.29 -3.51
CA ASP A 281 -16.43 21.75 -2.14
C ASP A 281 -14.99 22.27 -1.97
N PHE A 282 -14.10 21.83 -2.84
CA PHE A 282 -12.71 22.29 -2.98
C PHE A 282 -12.23 22.15 -4.42
N ALA A 283 -11.26 22.96 -4.82
CA ALA A 283 -10.74 22.98 -6.20
C ALA A 283 -9.78 21.83 -6.50
N MET A 284 -9.06 21.34 -5.49
CA MET A 284 -7.99 20.35 -5.63
C MET A 284 -8.04 19.32 -4.50
N THR A 285 -7.46 18.13 -4.74
CA THR A 285 -7.21 17.14 -3.68
C THR A 285 -5.89 16.44 -3.90
N ILE A 286 -5.09 16.26 -2.81
CA ILE A 286 -3.85 15.50 -2.84
C ILE A 286 -4.20 14.02 -2.75
N ASP A 287 -3.89 13.26 -3.78
CA ASP A 287 -4.16 11.82 -3.80
C ASP A 287 -3.24 11.10 -4.79
N GLY A 288 -3.27 9.77 -4.78
CA GLY A 288 -2.56 8.96 -5.74
C GLY A 288 -3.42 8.53 -6.92
N THR A 289 -2.75 8.01 -7.96
CA THR A 289 -3.43 7.53 -9.18
C THR A 289 -4.34 6.33 -8.93
N TRP A 290 -4.18 5.61 -7.82
CA TRP A 290 -5.08 4.53 -7.38
C TRP A 290 -6.53 4.98 -7.15
N ASN A 291 -6.77 6.28 -6.89
CA ASN A 291 -8.12 6.81 -6.64
C ASN A 291 -8.77 7.38 -7.91
N GLN A 292 -8.08 7.34 -9.06
CA GLN A 292 -8.55 7.93 -10.31
C GLN A 292 -9.92 7.41 -10.71
N THR A 293 -10.13 6.10 -10.69
CA THR A 293 -11.40 5.50 -11.10
C THR A 293 -12.57 5.88 -10.17
N THR A 294 -12.28 6.07 -8.87
CA THR A 294 -13.28 6.53 -7.89
C THR A 294 -13.62 8.00 -8.10
N ILE A 295 -12.62 8.84 -8.37
CA ILE A 295 -12.80 10.27 -8.69
C ILE A 295 -13.59 10.40 -9.99
N ASP A 296 -13.22 9.64 -11.02
CA ASP A 296 -13.90 9.63 -12.31
C ASP A 296 -15.39 9.28 -12.17
N ALA A 297 -15.68 8.21 -11.42
CA ALA A 297 -17.04 7.78 -11.14
C ALA A 297 -17.85 8.83 -10.33
N ALA A 298 -17.19 9.57 -9.45
CA ALA A 298 -17.85 10.61 -8.65
C ALA A 298 -18.10 11.88 -9.47
N VAL A 299 -17.13 12.31 -10.27
CA VAL A 299 -17.21 13.52 -11.12
C VAL A 299 -18.17 13.31 -12.29
N GLY A 300 -18.12 12.13 -12.94
CA GLY A 300 -18.92 11.85 -14.13
C GLY A 300 -18.79 12.96 -15.19
N ASP A 301 -19.92 13.48 -15.65
CA ASP A 301 -19.98 14.55 -16.65
C ASP A 301 -20.02 15.98 -16.05
N ALA A 302 -19.78 16.15 -14.74
CA ALA A 302 -19.94 17.45 -14.09
C ALA A 302 -18.87 18.47 -14.53
N PHE A 303 -17.63 18.04 -14.68
CA PHE A 303 -16.51 18.84 -15.18
C PHE A 303 -15.33 17.94 -15.60
N GLU A 304 -14.41 18.50 -16.37
CA GLU A 304 -13.12 17.86 -16.62
C GLU A 304 -12.17 18.11 -15.46
N TYR A 305 -11.39 17.10 -15.09
CA TYR A 305 -10.31 17.23 -14.11
C TYR A 305 -8.95 16.87 -14.74
N GLY A 306 -7.88 17.26 -14.08
CA GLY A 306 -6.53 16.91 -14.43
C GLY A 306 -5.74 16.49 -13.20
N TYR A 307 -4.47 16.16 -13.41
CA TYR A 307 -3.56 15.74 -12.34
C TYR A 307 -2.16 16.27 -12.63
N PHE A 308 -1.50 16.84 -11.64
CA PHE A 308 -0.14 17.36 -11.75
C PHE A 308 0.66 17.08 -10.46
N PRO A 309 2.02 17.01 -10.53
CA PRO A 309 2.86 16.90 -9.34
C PRO A 309 2.65 18.11 -8.41
N LEU A 310 2.44 17.88 -7.11
CA LEU A 310 2.33 18.96 -6.14
C LEU A 310 3.72 19.60 -5.94
N PRO A 311 3.92 20.87 -6.28
CA PRO A 311 5.21 21.52 -6.09
C PRO A 311 5.53 21.70 -4.62
N ALA A 312 6.79 21.51 -4.22
CA ALA A 312 7.30 21.83 -2.89
C ALA A 312 8.60 22.63 -2.92
N SER A 313 9.29 22.65 -4.07
CA SER A 313 10.48 23.48 -4.35
C SER A 313 10.10 24.71 -5.20
N ASP A 314 10.89 25.75 -5.13
CA ASP A 314 10.82 26.90 -6.05
C ASP A 314 11.69 26.71 -7.30
N ASP A 315 12.33 25.56 -7.46
CA ASP A 315 12.88 25.11 -8.74
C ASP A 315 11.85 24.17 -9.42
N ALA A 316 11.36 24.58 -10.60
CA ALA A 316 10.37 23.82 -11.33
C ALA A 316 10.88 22.42 -11.77
N ALA A 317 12.19 22.27 -11.96
CA ALA A 317 12.77 20.98 -12.33
C ALA A 317 12.62 19.92 -11.22
N ASP A 318 12.67 20.34 -9.96
CA ASP A 318 12.51 19.46 -8.81
C ASP A 318 11.07 18.89 -8.72
N ASN A 319 10.11 19.64 -9.23
CA ASN A 319 8.67 19.29 -9.16
C ASN A 319 8.15 18.59 -10.44
N ALA A 320 9.04 18.22 -11.37
CA ALA A 320 8.63 17.69 -12.67
C ALA A 320 8.22 16.21 -12.63
N THR A 321 8.40 15.51 -11.52
CA THR A 321 8.24 14.04 -11.45
C THR A 321 7.35 13.64 -10.29
N LEU A 322 6.42 12.72 -10.55
CA LEU A 322 5.62 12.07 -9.51
C LEU A 322 6.42 10.97 -8.81
N ALA A 323 6.23 10.83 -7.50
CA ALA A 323 6.71 9.69 -6.75
C ALA A 323 5.89 8.43 -7.10
N GLY A 324 6.54 7.29 -7.23
CA GLY A 324 5.91 6.02 -7.58
C GLY A 324 6.28 4.87 -6.65
N LYS A 325 5.42 3.87 -6.64
CA LYS A 325 5.69 2.58 -5.97
C LYS A 325 5.07 1.42 -6.76
N VAL A 326 5.62 0.23 -6.53
CA VAL A 326 4.91 -1.00 -6.87
C VAL A 326 3.79 -1.17 -5.85
N GLU A 327 2.56 -1.19 -6.34
CA GLU A 327 1.36 -1.29 -5.49
C GLU A 327 1.22 -2.66 -4.82
N LEU A 328 0.01 -2.99 -4.41
CA LEU A 328 -0.32 -4.25 -3.78
C LEU A 328 0.43 -5.43 -4.41
N ARG A 329 1.02 -6.29 -3.60
CA ARG A 329 1.76 -7.46 -4.09
C ARG A 329 1.17 -8.73 -3.48
N LEU A 330 0.74 -9.66 -4.35
CA LEU A 330 0.08 -10.91 -3.95
C LEU A 330 1.13 -11.97 -3.63
N ALA A 331 1.06 -12.57 -2.44
CA ALA A 331 1.86 -13.70 -2.02
C ALA A 331 0.99 -14.94 -1.81
N ALA A 332 1.52 -16.13 -2.11
CA ALA A 332 0.93 -17.40 -1.67
C ALA A 332 1.56 -17.83 -0.35
N ALA A 333 0.72 -18.22 0.62
CA ALA A 333 1.23 -18.77 1.88
C ALA A 333 1.81 -20.20 1.64
N SER A 334 2.97 -20.48 2.23
CA SER A 334 3.63 -21.79 2.06
C SER A 334 2.90 -22.90 2.82
N ASN A 335 2.27 -22.56 3.93
CA ASN A 335 1.43 -23.42 4.76
C ASN A 335 -0.05 -23.35 4.41
N ALA A 336 -0.37 -22.83 3.21
CA ALA A 336 -1.73 -22.71 2.69
C ALA A 336 -2.46 -24.05 2.71
N PRO A 337 -3.72 -24.08 3.17
CA PRO A 337 -4.56 -25.28 3.08
C PRO A 337 -4.76 -25.74 1.64
N ASN A 338 -4.77 -24.80 0.68
CA ASN A 338 -4.98 -25.09 -0.75
C ASN A 338 -3.90 -24.42 -1.63
N LYS A 339 -2.67 -24.85 -1.44
CA LYS A 339 -1.50 -24.30 -2.16
C LYS A 339 -1.61 -24.41 -3.68
N ALA A 340 -2.20 -25.50 -4.21
CA ALA A 340 -2.37 -25.69 -5.65
C ALA A 340 -3.31 -24.62 -6.23
N ALA A 341 -4.43 -24.34 -5.55
CA ALA A 341 -5.35 -23.28 -5.97
C ALA A 341 -4.73 -21.88 -5.78
N ALA A 342 -3.92 -21.67 -4.74
CA ALA A 342 -3.22 -20.39 -4.56
C ALA A 342 -2.27 -20.10 -5.72
N LEU A 343 -1.44 -21.04 -6.13
CA LEU A 343 -0.53 -20.88 -7.27
C LEU A 343 -1.29 -20.72 -8.59
N ALA A 344 -2.36 -21.50 -8.79
CA ALA A 344 -3.22 -21.34 -9.97
C ALA A 344 -3.91 -19.98 -10.01
N TYR A 345 -4.25 -19.41 -8.85
CA TYR A 345 -4.82 -18.05 -8.75
C TYR A 345 -3.78 -16.98 -9.14
N LEU A 346 -2.54 -17.09 -8.65
CA LEU A 346 -1.47 -16.17 -9.02
C LEU A 346 -1.11 -16.27 -10.51
N ASP A 347 -1.08 -17.46 -11.09
CA ASP A 347 -0.90 -17.68 -12.54
C ASP A 347 -2.05 -17.03 -13.33
N PHE A 348 -3.30 -17.29 -12.92
CA PHE A 348 -4.48 -16.70 -13.53
C PHE A 348 -4.50 -15.18 -13.46
N PHE A 349 -4.21 -14.62 -12.29
CA PHE A 349 -4.08 -13.17 -12.09
C PHE A 349 -3.02 -12.56 -13.00
N SER A 350 -1.88 -13.23 -13.14
CA SER A 350 -0.73 -12.77 -13.93
C SER A 350 -0.92 -12.93 -15.45
N SER A 351 -2.00 -13.60 -15.90
CA SER A 351 -2.28 -13.68 -17.34
C SER A 351 -2.60 -12.31 -17.91
N PRO A 352 -2.10 -11.95 -19.12
CA PRO A 352 -2.24 -10.59 -19.66
C PRO A 352 -3.67 -10.07 -19.69
N ASP A 353 -4.65 -10.89 -20.06
CA ASP A 353 -6.05 -10.48 -20.12
C ASP A 353 -6.63 -10.15 -18.74
N THR A 354 -6.43 -11.04 -17.75
CA THR A 354 -6.90 -10.81 -16.38
C THR A 354 -6.21 -9.61 -15.74
N TYR A 355 -4.89 -9.50 -15.98
CA TYR A 355 -4.09 -8.41 -15.46
C TYR A 355 -4.51 -7.06 -16.07
N ALA A 356 -4.78 -7.01 -17.38
CA ALA A 356 -5.28 -5.81 -18.06
C ALA A 356 -6.62 -5.33 -17.45
N ASP A 357 -7.57 -6.25 -17.24
CA ASP A 357 -8.85 -5.94 -16.61
C ASP A 357 -8.68 -5.42 -15.17
N PHE A 358 -7.73 -6.00 -14.43
CA PHE A 358 -7.43 -5.57 -13.07
C PHE A 358 -6.88 -4.14 -13.03
N VAL A 359 -5.84 -3.82 -13.82
CA VAL A 359 -5.24 -2.47 -13.82
C VAL A 359 -6.21 -1.43 -14.37
N ALA A 360 -7.03 -1.78 -15.36
CA ALA A 360 -8.09 -0.90 -15.87
C ALA A 360 -9.15 -0.57 -14.80
N THR A 361 -9.44 -1.53 -13.90
CA THR A 361 -10.43 -1.34 -12.84
C THR A 361 -9.84 -0.54 -11.66
N THR A 362 -8.57 -0.75 -11.32
CA THR A 362 -7.90 -0.08 -10.20
C THR A 362 -7.33 1.29 -10.57
N GLY A 363 -7.10 1.59 -11.85
CA GLY A 363 -6.35 2.76 -12.27
C GLY A 363 -4.83 2.63 -12.08
N PHE A 364 -4.31 1.44 -11.77
CA PHE A 364 -2.88 1.22 -11.63
C PHE A 364 -2.18 1.27 -12.99
N ALA A 365 -0.95 1.79 -13.00
CA ALA A 365 -0.10 1.67 -14.16
C ALA A 365 0.39 0.22 -14.32
N PRO A 366 0.42 -0.31 -15.56
CA PRO A 366 0.82 -1.68 -15.80
C PRO A 366 2.28 -1.97 -15.40
N ALA A 367 2.50 -3.07 -14.68
CA ALA A 367 3.82 -3.65 -14.44
C ALA A 367 4.21 -4.69 -15.50
N GLN A 368 3.29 -5.04 -16.40
CA GLN A 368 3.53 -5.91 -17.55
C GLN A 368 3.75 -5.06 -18.82
N PRO A 369 4.74 -5.38 -19.67
CA PRO A 369 5.20 -4.47 -20.74
C PRO A 369 4.21 -4.31 -21.90
N ASN A 370 3.27 -5.24 -22.07
CA ASN A 370 2.36 -5.27 -23.22
C ASN A 370 0.93 -4.83 -22.90
N ILE A 371 0.72 -4.28 -21.71
CA ILE A 371 -0.59 -3.77 -21.29
C ILE A 371 -0.64 -2.27 -21.55
N THR A 372 -1.69 -1.82 -22.21
CA THR A 372 -1.88 -0.40 -22.52
C THR A 372 -2.30 0.35 -21.25
N ALA A 373 -1.63 1.47 -20.97
CA ALA A 373 -2.02 2.40 -19.92
C ALA A 373 -3.36 3.08 -20.26
N SER A 374 -4.11 3.50 -19.24
CA SER A 374 -5.34 4.28 -19.43
C SER A 374 -5.04 5.66 -20.05
N ASP A 375 -6.08 6.30 -20.60
CA ASP A 375 -5.97 7.67 -21.13
C ASP A 375 -5.50 8.65 -20.07
N PHE A 376 -5.96 8.49 -18.83
CA PHE A 376 -5.48 9.27 -17.68
C PHE A 376 -3.97 9.12 -17.46
N LEU A 377 -3.48 7.89 -17.39
CA LEU A 377 -2.04 7.61 -17.21
C LEU A 377 -1.21 8.10 -18.42
N THR A 378 -1.77 8.02 -19.62
CA THR A 378 -1.16 8.58 -20.83
C THR A 378 -1.07 10.10 -20.74
N GLY A 379 -2.10 10.76 -20.20
CA GLY A 379 -2.14 12.21 -19.98
C GLY A 379 -1.12 12.74 -18.96
N ILE A 380 -0.61 11.87 -18.07
CA ILE A 380 0.44 12.22 -17.09
C ILE A 380 1.79 11.57 -17.39
N ALA A 381 1.97 11.04 -18.59
CA ALA A 381 3.18 10.27 -18.97
C ALA A 381 4.47 11.06 -18.78
N ASP A 382 4.45 12.37 -19.03
CA ASP A 382 5.62 13.23 -18.85
C ASP A 382 6.08 13.28 -17.39
N TYR A 383 5.17 13.23 -16.42
CA TYR A 383 5.47 13.23 -14.98
C TYR A 383 5.92 11.88 -14.45
N THR A 384 5.75 10.82 -15.23
CA THR A 384 6.08 9.44 -14.87
C THR A 384 7.15 8.81 -15.75
N ALA A 385 7.70 9.59 -16.70
CA ALA A 385 8.72 9.14 -17.66
C ALA A 385 9.98 8.61 -16.97
N THR A 386 10.33 9.18 -15.82
CA THR A 386 11.39 8.67 -14.95
C THR A 386 10.75 8.16 -13.65
N PHE A 387 10.96 6.89 -13.33
CA PHE A 387 10.47 6.33 -12.07
C PHE A 387 11.27 6.92 -10.89
N SER A 388 10.58 7.69 -10.05
CA SER A 388 11.13 8.20 -8.80
C SER A 388 10.49 7.43 -7.63
N PRO A 389 11.24 6.58 -6.90
CA PRO A 389 10.67 5.83 -5.78
C PRO A 389 10.18 6.80 -4.70
N ALA A 390 9.01 6.51 -4.15
CA ALA A 390 8.43 7.32 -3.09
C ALA A 390 9.17 7.15 -1.77
N TRP A 391 9.11 8.17 -0.92
CA TRP A 391 9.81 8.20 0.36
C TRP A 391 9.50 6.99 1.25
N ASP A 392 8.25 6.61 1.37
CA ASP A 392 7.79 5.45 2.16
C ASP A 392 8.27 4.10 1.61
N THR A 393 8.79 4.06 0.38
CA THR A 393 9.44 2.87 -0.19
C THR A 393 10.97 2.85 0.03
N ILE A 394 11.58 3.99 0.30
CA ILE A 394 13.01 4.11 0.60
C ILE A 394 13.24 4.03 2.10
N TRP A 395 12.47 4.80 2.87
CA TRP A 395 12.65 4.90 4.31
C TRP A 395 12.39 3.58 5.03
N VAL A 396 13.29 3.23 5.92
CA VAL A 396 13.14 2.16 6.92
C VAL A 396 13.20 2.79 8.29
N SER A 397 12.17 2.61 9.10
CA SER A 397 12.10 3.16 10.44
C SER A 397 12.79 2.28 11.47
N ASN A 398 13.47 2.89 12.44
CA ASN A 398 13.79 2.21 13.68
C ASN A 398 12.53 2.15 14.56
N GLN A 399 12.02 0.95 14.82
CA GLN A 399 10.79 0.76 15.60
C GLN A 399 10.90 1.29 17.04
N ASP A 400 12.11 1.32 17.60
CA ASP A 400 12.36 1.83 18.95
C ASP A 400 12.16 3.35 19.06
N ALA A 401 12.20 4.06 17.93
CA ALA A 401 11.89 5.49 17.87
C ALA A 401 10.39 5.82 18.08
N GLY A 402 9.52 4.81 17.98
CA GLY A 402 8.10 4.95 18.21
C GLY A 402 7.36 5.78 17.15
N PRO A 403 6.06 6.07 17.38
CA PRO A 403 5.18 6.62 16.35
C PRO A 403 5.53 8.04 15.89
N ALA A 404 6.19 8.86 16.73
CA ALA A 404 6.57 10.23 16.37
C ALA A 404 7.65 10.29 15.29
N ALA A 405 8.42 9.20 15.09
CA ALA A 405 9.53 9.15 14.15
C ALA A 405 9.41 8.02 13.12
N VAL A 406 8.21 7.45 12.94
CA VAL A 406 8.00 6.34 11.98
C VAL A 406 8.33 6.73 10.54
N PHE A 407 7.98 7.97 10.09
CA PHE A 407 8.25 8.46 8.74
C PHE A 407 9.23 9.63 8.64
N PRO A 408 10.11 9.83 9.40
CA PRO A 408 10.36 10.51 10.65
C PRO A 408 9.68 11.87 10.77
N PHE A 409 9.13 12.39 9.69
CA PHE A 409 8.39 13.66 9.67
C PHE A 409 7.03 13.49 10.39
N ASN A 410 6.93 13.97 11.61
CA ASN A 410 5.77 13.82 12.49
C ASN A 410 4.57 14.68 12.05
N TYR A 411 4.10 14.47 10.82
CA TYR A 411 2.94 15.19 10.26
C TYR A 411 1.64 15.02 11.06
N PRO A 412 1.37 13.88 11.73
CA PRO A 412 0.12 13.71 12.47
C PRO A 412 0.02 14.63 13.68
N ALA A 413 1.15 15.08 14.23
CA ALA A 413 1.16 15.97 15.39
C ALA A 413 0.88 17.44 15.02
N ILE A 414 1.01 17.82 13.75
CA ILE A 414 0.89 19.23 13.31
C ILE A 414 -0.59 19.67 13.33
N ALA A 415 -0.86 20.82 13.94
CA ALA A 415 -2.18 21.44 13.92
C ALA A 415 -2.58 21.87 12.47
N PRO A 416 -3.85 21.70 12.07
CA PRO A 416 -5.01 21.29 12.87
C PRO A 416 -5.30 19.77 12.88
N LEU A 417 -4.48 18.94 12.25
CA LEU A 417 -4.62 17.46 12.35
C LEU A 417 -4.33 17.01 13.78
N GLY A 418 -3.19 17.40 14.32
CA GLY A 418 -2.82 17.31 15.72
C GLY A 418 -2.96 18.65 16.45
N THR A 419 -2.09 18.90 17.42
CA THR A 419 -2.14 20.11 18.27
C THR A 419 -0.82 20.88 18.33
N MET A 420 0.23 20.38 17.69
CA MET A 420 1.58 20.94 17.79
C MET A 420 1.84 21.98 16.69
N THR A 421 2.74 22.93 16.99
CA THR A 421 3.39 23.73 15.97
C THR A 421 4.44 22.89 15.22
N VAL A 422 4.86 23.35 14.03
CA VAL A 422 5.90 22.68 13.24
C VAL A 422 7.18 22.45 14.05
N PRO A 423 7.76 23.45 14.74
CA PRO A 423 8.96 23.22 15.55
C PRO A 423 8.76 22.20 16.69
N GLN A 424 7.56 22.17 17.30
CA GLN A 424 7.27 21.20 18.36
C GLN A 424 7.19 19.77 17.80
N ALA A 425 6.53 19.57 16.66
CA ALA A 425 6.43 18.26 16.01
C ALA A 425 7.80 17.76 15.54
N ALA A 426 8.60 18.64 14.95
CA ALA A 426 9.98 18.34 14.57
C ALA A 426 10.86 17.95 15.75
N GLN A 427 10.78 18.71 16.86
CA GLN A 427 11.56 18.43 18.07
C GLN A 427 11.11 17.11 18.74
N GLU A 428 9.82 16.79 18.75
CA GLU A 428 9.33 15.52 19.27
C GLU A 428 9.88 14.36 18.45
N ALA A 429 9.80 14.42 17.11
CA ALA A 429 10.34 13.41 16.22
C ALA A 429 11.86 13.25 16.38
N GLN A 430 12.61 14.37 16.43
CA GLN A 430 14.06 14.34 16.64
C GLN A 430 14.44 13.70 17.98
N SER A 431 13.70 14.06 19.04
CA SER A 431 13.96 13.51 20.37
C SER A 431 13.67 11.99 20.44
N ALA A 432 12.57 11.57 19.82
CA ALA A 432 12.19 10.16 19.73
C ALA A 432 13.22 9.37 18.90
N TRP A 433 13.65 9.92 17.76
CA TRP A 433 14.65 9.31 16.90
C TRP A 433 16.00 9.16 17.62
N SER A 434 16.50 10.26 18.23
CA SER A 434 17.78 10.23 18.96
C SER A 434 17.78 9.32 20.18
N ALA A 435 16.61 9.04 20.77
CA ALA A 435 16.50 8.15 21.94
C ALA A 435 16.54 6.66 21.55
N ALA A 436 16.38 6.34 20.25
CA ALA A 436 16.39 4.98 19.73
C ALA A 436 17.81 4.44 19.42
N PHE A 437 18.82 5.27 19.63
CA PHE A 437 20.26 4.98 19.47
C PHE A 437 21.01 5.24 20.76
#